data_c5f1cff47921be1bb0f3da11c9002b4e
#
_entry.id   c5f1cff47921be1bb0f3da11c9002b4e
#
_cell.length_a   1.000
_cell.length_b   1.000
_cell.length_c   1.000
_cell.angle_alpha   90.00
_cell.angle_beta   90.00
_cell.angle_gamma   90.00
#
_symmetry.space_group_name_H-M   'P 1'
#
loop_
_entity.id
_entity.type
_entity.pdbx_description
1 polymer ?
#
loop_
_entity_poly.entity_id
_entity_poly.type
_entity_poly.pdbx_seq_one_letter_code
_entity_poly.pdbx_strand_id
1 'polypeptide(L)'
;MSDSEEARARTIRNDALLDPSVGAAIQSAVSQLMGSLTDNLTKVIESRLSDFAKRFSEENSSSVEQAVKRARREQFTCKRKGNQQQLDHSLQVLDKLDEASDVLKQKSYDKVKVALESGTELVSKRVKAIKLADKSEFGWATVNEYLSDELASDSDDVKRIYRAERRAERKINKEKRR
;
A
#
# COMPACT_ATOMS: atom_id res chain seq x y z
N MET A 1 37.84 -72.14 8.35
CA MET A 1 36.97 -71.94 9.53
C MET A 1 37.52 -70.78 10.39
N SER A 2 37.55 -69.57 9.88
CA SER A 2 38.13 -68.46 10.68
C SER A 2 37.31 -67.14 10.57
N ASP A 3 36.76 -66.83 9.43
CA ASP A 3 36.15 -65.48 9.26
C ASP A 3 34.76 -65.30 9.84
N SER A 4 34.00 -66.40 10.03
CA SER A 4 32.63 -66.32 10.60
C SER A 4 32.64 -66.24 12.12
N GLU A 5 33.66 -66.74 12.80
CA GLU A 5 33.82 -66.61 14.26
C GLU A 5 34.32 -65.24 14.68
N GLU A 6 35.25 -64.65 13.88
CA GLU A 6 35.73 -63.30 14.12
C GLU A 6 34.63 -62.23 13.88
N ALA A 7 33.76 -62.41 12.88
CA ALA A 7 32.63 -61.53 12.63
C ALA A 7 31.60 -61.58 13.76
N ARG A 8 31.31 -62.80 14.29
CA ARG A 8 30.43 -62.95 15.45
C ARG A 8 31.04 -62.37 16.73
N ALA A 9 32.35 -62.50 16.93
CA ALA A 9 33.04 -61.90 18.07
C ALA A 9 33.07 -60.34 18.01
N ARG A 10 33.10 -59.73 16.84
CA ARG A 10 33.02 -58.28 16.65
C ARG A 10 31.58 -57.75 16.89
N THR A 11 30.56 -58.45 16.45
CA THR A 11 29.17 -58.10 16.69
C THR A 11 28.83 -58.17 18.19
N ILE A 12 29.28 -59.21 18.91
CA ILE A 12 29.06 -59.36 20.36
C ILE A 12 29.83 -58.31 21.18
N ARG A 13 30.98 -57.83 20.70
CA ARG A 13 31.73 -56.74 21.39
C ARG A 13 31.09 -55.37 21.24
N ASN A 14 30.37 -55.10 20.15
CA ASN A 14 29.67 -53.85 19.97
C ASN A 14 28.38 -53.76 20.79
N ASP A 15 27.68 -54.86 21.07
CA ASP A 15 26.52 -54.88 21.90
C ASP A 15 26.83 -54.83 23.43
N ALA A 16 28.07 -55.10 23.80
CA ALA A 16 28.46 -55.13 25.21
C ALA A 16 29.08 -53.84 25.75
N LEU A 17 29.14 -52.75 24.93
CA LEU A 17 29.86 -51.54 25.29
C LEU A 17 29.00 -50.37 25.81
N LEU A 18 27.70 -50.49 25.88
CA LEU A 18 26.86 -49.50 26.57
C LEU A 18 26.26 -50.12 27.83
N ASP A 19 26.83 -49.76 28.98
CA ASP A 19 26.23 -49.98 30.27
C ASP A 19 24.77 -49.54 30.22
N PRO A 20 23.79 -50.38 30.59
CA PRO A 20 22.37 -50.04 30.59
C PRO A 20 22.08 -48.73 31.32
N SER A 21 22.90 -48.36 32.31
CA SER A 21 22.81 -47.08 33.03
C SER A 21 23.16 -45.88 32.13
N VAL A 22 24.15 -46.02 31.23
CA VAL A 22 24.55 -44.98 30.27
C VAL A 22 23.49 -44.81 29.22
N GLY A 23 22.91 -45.89 28.72
CA GLY A 23 21.79 -45.83 27.77
C GLY A 23 20.58 -45.07 28.35
N ALA A 24 20.20 -45.40 29.60
CA ALA A 24 19.11 -44.70 30.28
C ALA A 24 19.42 -43.20 30.53
N ALA A 25 20.67 -42.88 30.89
CA ALA A 25 21.09 -41.50 31.08
C ALA A 25 21.03 -40.69 29.78
N ILE A 26 21.51 -41.25 28.65
CA ILE A 26 21.42 -40.63 27.33
C ILE A 26 19.95 -40.40 26.94
N GLN A 27 19.10 -41.39 27.12
CA GLN A 27 17.67 -41.30 26.78
C GLN A 27 16.97 -40.22 27.63
N SER A 28 17.30 -40.14 28.92
CA SER A 28 16.80 -39.07 29.81
C SER A 28 17.27 -37.68 29.36
N ALA A 29 18.56 -37.53 29.05
CA ALA A 29 19.11 -36.26 28.57
C ALA A 29 18.49 -35.82 27.22
N VAL A 30 18.32 -36.74 26.28
CA VAL A 30 17.64 -36.47 25.00
C VAL A 30 16.19 -36.06 25.23
N SER A 31 15.47 -36.73 26.09
CA SER A 31 14.07 -36.39 26.43
C SER A 31 13.96 -34.97 27.05
N GLN A 32 14.88 -34.65 27.96
CA GLN A 32 14.93 -33.31 28.57
C GLN A 32 15.26 -32.21 27.54
N LEU A 33 16.23 -32.45 26.64
CA LEU A 33 16.57 -31.54 25.58
C LEU A 33 15.40 -31.33 24.60
N MET A 34 14.74 -32.42 24.21
CA MET A 34 13.57 -32.34 23.31
C MET A 34 12.41 -31.58 23.99
N GLY A 35 12.17 -31.81 25.30
CA GLY A 35 11.18 -31.09 26.07
C GLY A 35 11.49 -29.58 26.10
N SER A 36 12.72 -29.20 26.46
CA SER A 36 13.13 -27.80 26.51
C SER A 36 13.12 -27.12 25.14
N LEU A 37 13.47 -27.83 24.08
CA LEU A 37 13.41 -27.32 22.70
C LEU A 37 11.95 -27.08 22.29
N THR A 38 11.06 -28.03 22.57
CA THR A 38 9.62 -27.90 22.29
C THR A 38 9.02 -26.70 23.02
N ASP A 39 9.31 -26.56 24.32
CA ASP A 39 8.83 -25.43 25.13
C ASP A 39 9.34 -24.07 24.57
N ASN A 40 10.62 -24.01 24.20
CA ASN A 40 11.18 -22.80 23.60
C ASN A 40 10.54 -22.46 22.25
N LEU A 41 10.35 -23.47 21.39
CA LEU A 41 9.66 -23.28 20.11
C LEU A 41 8.21 -22.81 20.31
N THR A 42 7.49 -23.42 21.24
CA THR A 42 6.12 -23.03 21.57
C THR A 42 6.05 -21.57 22.02
N LYS A 43 6.93 -21.15 22.94
CA LYS A 43 7.00 -19.76 23.39
C LYS A 43 7.31 -18.77 22.25
N VAL A 44 8.24 -19.13 21.36
CA VAL A 44 8.55 -18.29 20.19
C VAL A 44 7.35 -18.19 19.26
N ILE A 45 6.67 -19.29 18.97
CA ILE A 45 5.48 -19.32 18.12
C ILE A 45 4.35 -18.49 18.74
N GLU A 46 4.06 -18.66 20.03
CA GLU A 46 3.03 -17.89 20.75
C GLU A 46 3.33 -16.38 20.74
N SER A 47 4.59 -16.00 21.00
CA SER A 47 5.01 -14.60 20.91
C SER A 47 4.80 -14.03 19.51
N ARG A 48 5.20 -14.76 18.46
CA ARG A 48 5.04 -14.32 17.07
C ARG A 48 3.56 -14.21 16.64
N LEU A 49 2.73 -15.16 17.08
CA LEU A 49 1.29 -15.12 16.82
C LEU A 49 0.62 -13.94 17.53
N SER A 50 1.02 -13.66 18.78
CA SER A 50 0.52 -12.51 19.53
C SER A 50 0.89 -11.19 18.86
N ASP A 51 2.15 -11.04 18.46
CA ASP A 51 2.62 -9.86 17.71
C ASP A 51 1.90 -9.69 16.38
N PHE A 52 1.68 -10.79 15.66
CA PHE A 52 0.91 -10.78 14.42
C PHE A 52 -0.54 -10.36 14.63
N ALA A 53 -1.22 -10.96 15.62
CA ALA A 53 -2.61 -10.63 15.94
C ALA A 53 -2.77 -9.15 16.32
N LYS A 54 -1.83 -8.61 17.10
CA LYS A 54 -1.82 -7.20 17.48
C LYS A 54 -1.67 -6.29 16.25
N ARG A 55 -0.68 -6.54 15.39
CA ARG A 55 -0.47 -5.77 14.16
C ARG A 55 -1.67 -5.85 13.23
N PHE A 56 -2.22 -7.04 13.04
CA PHE A 56 -3.39 -7.26 12.20
C PHE A 56 -4.62 -6.51 12.72
N SER A 57 -4.83 -6.49 14.03
CA SER A 57 -5.92 -5.73 14.66
C SER A 57 -5.72 -4.22 14.49
N GLU A 58 -4.51 -3.70 14.70
CA GLU A 58 -4.18 -2.29 14.54
C GLU A 58 -4.32 -1.83 13.07
N GLU A 59 -3.84 -2.61 12.11
CA GLU A 59 -3.96 -2.33 10.67
C GLU A 59 -5.42 -2.35 10.20
N ASN A 60 -6.20 -3.34 10.62
CA ASN A 60 -7.62 -3.42 10.27
C ASN A 60 -8.44 -2.27 10.88
N SER A 61 -8.20 -1.92 12.13
CA SER A 61 -8.90 -0.80 12.78
C SER A 61 -8.61 0.52 12.07
N SER A 62 -7.34 0.75 11.70
CA SER A 62 -6.94 1.94 10.94
C SER A 62 -7.58 1.98 9.56
N SER A 63 -7.61 0.85 8.84
CA SER A 63 -8.22 0.74 7.51
C SER A 63 -9.73 1.01 7.54
N VAL A 64 -10.45 0.43 8.51
CA VAL A 64 -11.89 0.65 8.68
C VAL A 64 -12.18 2.12 9.04
N GLU A 65 -11.44 2.70 9.95
CA GLU A 65 -11.62 4.10 10.33
C GLU A 65 -11.42 5.05 9.14
N GLN A 66 -10.44 4.79 8.30
CA GLN A 66 -10.20 5.57 7.08
C GLN A 66 -11.30 5.38 6.05
N ALA A 67 -11.77 4.13 5.83
CA ALA A 67 -12.90 3.88 4.93
C ALA A 67 -14.15 4.64 5.39
N VAL A 68 -14.44 4.67 6.69
CA VAL A 68 -15.54 5.45 7.27
C VAL A 68 -15.32 6.95 7.08
N LYS A 69 -14.12 7.47 7.28
CA LYS A 69 -13.80 8.89 7.04
C LYS A 69 -13.99 9.27 5.57
N ARG A 70 -13.52 8.42 4.62
CA ARG A 70 -13.72 8.63 3.18
C ARG A 70 -15.20 8.63 2.82
N ALA A 71 -15.95 7.62 3.26
CA ALA A 71 -17.39 7.54 3.00
C ALA A 71 -18.18 8.77 3.51
N ARG A 72 -17.82 9.30 4.68
CA ARG A 72 -18.43 10.54 5.21
C ARG A 72 -18.06 11.77 4.38
N ARG A 73 -16.85 11.86 3.85
CA ARG A 73 -16.42 12.97 2.97
C ARG A 73 -17.19 12.95 1.65
N GLU A 74 -17.37 11.75 1.06
CA GLU A 74 -18.07 11.55 -0.22
C GLU A 74 -19.58 11.87 -0.15
N GLN A 75 -20.18 11.81 1.02
CA GLN A 75 -21.60 12.15 1.22
C GLN A 75 -21.91 13.64 1.11
N PHE A 76 -20.91 14.52 1.23
CA PHE A 76 -21.14 15.95 1.18
C PHE A 76 -21.19 16.45 -0.27
N THR A 77 -22.32 17.09 -0.63
CA THR A 77 -22.50 17.67 -1.97
C THR A 77 -22.66 19.18 -1.87
N CYS A 78 -21.85 19.91 -2.61
CA CYS A 78 -21.91 21.36 -2.66
C CYS A 78 -23.09 21.86 -3.50
N LYS A 79 -23.77 22.92 -3.05
CA LYS A 79 -24.83 23.57 -3.82
C LYS A 79 -24.32 24.25 -5.10
N ARG A 80 -23.08 24.71 -5.11
CA ARG A 80 -22.45 25.39 -6.24
C ARG A 80 -21.47 24.46 -6.95
N LYS A 81 -21.61 24.33 -8.27
CA LYS A 81 -20.76 23.46 -9.09
C LYS A 81 -19.27 23.77 -8.96
N GLY A 82 -18.89 25.07 -8.90
CA GLY A 82 -17.49 25.47 -8.72
C GLY A 82 -16.93 25.04 -7.36
N ASN A 83 -17.73 25.09 -6.29
CA ASN A 83 -17.32 24.62 -4.98
C ASN A 83 -17.18 23.08 -4.96
N GLN A 84 -18.07 22.37 -5.67
CA GLN A 84 -17.97 20.91 -5.80
C GLN A 84 -16.67 20.52 -6.47
N GLN A 85 -16.30 21.14 -7.58
CA GLN A 85 -15.04 20.86 -8.27
C GLN A 85 -13.81 21.14 -7.40
N GLN A 86 -13.85 22.17 -6.54
CA GLN A 86 -12.77 22.44 -5.61
C GLN A 86 -12.70 21.40 -4.49
N LEU A 87 -13.86 21.01 -3.95
CA LEU A 87 -13.95 19.97 -2.94
C LEU A 87 -13.42 18.64 -3.47
N ASP A 88 -13.88 18.21 -4.65
CA ASP A 88 -13.48 16.96 -5.27
C ASP A 88 -11.94 16.91 -5.49
N HIS A 89 -11.36 18.01 -5.98
CA HIS A 89 -9.91 18.11 -6.14
C HIS A 89 -9.17 18.05 -4.80
N SER A 90 -9.65 18.76 -3.78
CA SER A 90 -9.04 18.75 -2.44
C SER A 90 -9.11 17.37 -1.79
N LEU A 91 -10.23 16.66 -1.98
CA LEU A 91 -10.40 15.30 -1.50
C LEU A 91 -9.42 14.32 -2.19
N GLN A 92 -9.23 14.44 -3.52
CA GLN A 92 -8.25 13.62 -4.23
C GLN A 92 -6.82 13.82 -3.72
N VAL A 93 -6.43 15.07 -3.44
CA VAL A 93 -5.10 15.35 -2.84
C VAL A 93 -5.01 14.76 -1.44
N LEU A 94 -6.05 14.93 -0.62
CA LEU A 94 -6.10 14.41 0.73
C LEU A 94 -6.00 12.88 0.76
N ASP A 95 -6.67 12.20 -0.17
CA ASP A 95 -6.58 10.73 -0.31
C ASP A 95 -5.15 10.27 -0.62
N LYS A 96 -4.40 11.03 -1.44
CA LYS A 96 -2.99 10.72 -1.72
C LYS A 96 -2.08 10.95 -0.52
N LEU A 97 -2.38 11.95 0.31
CA LEU A 97 -1.66 12.19 1.57
C LEU A 97 -1.99 11.13 2.62
N ASP A 98 -3.25 10.73 2.74
CA ASP A 98 -3.68 9.64 3.62
C ASP A 98 -3.01 8.32 3.20
N GLU A 99 -2.97 8.01 1.88
CA GLU A 99 -2.26 6.86 1.32
C GLU A 99 -0.77 6.88 1.68
N ALA A 100 -0.09 8.02 1.48
CA ALA A 100 1.32 8.17 1.83
C ALA A 100 1.57 7.96 3.33
N SER A 101 0.68 8.49 4.20
CA SER A 101 0.77 8.33 5.65
C SER A 101 0.65 6.86 6.08
N ASP A 102 -0.26 6.10 5.46
CA ASP A 102 -0.47 4.70 5.81
C ASP A 102 0.67 3.80 5.35
N VAL A 103 1.13 4.04 4.14
CA VAL A 103 2.28 3.30 3.60
C VAL A 103 3.57 3.62 4.36
N LEU A 104 3.68 4.84 4.92
CA LEU A 104 4.80 5.22 5.80
C LEU A 104 4.81 4.39 7.09
N LYS A 105 3.63 4.15 7.70
CA LYS A 105 3.50 3.27 8.88
C LYS A 105 3.99 1.85 8.59
N GLN A 106 3.79 1.37 7.36
CA GLN A 106 4.26 0.08 6.85
C GLN A 106 5.76 0.08 6.46
N LYS A 107 6.46 1.22 6.61
CA LYS A 107 7.87 1.42 6.23
C LYS A 107 8.18 1.13 4.76
N SER A 108 7.21 1.27 3.87
CA SER A 108 7.37 1.07 2.42
C SER A 108 7.66 2.40 1.72
N TYR A 109 8.89 2.87 1.80
CA TYR A 109 9.32 4.20 1.34
C TYR A 109 9.09 4.43 -0.16
N ASP A 110 9.26 3.41 -1.00
CA ASP A 110 9.02 3.53 -2.43
C ASP A 110 7.55 3.86 -2.75
N LYS A 111 6.62 3.20 -2.05
CA LYS A 111 5.19 3.50 -2.19
C LYS A 111 4.83 4.88 -1.66
N VAL A 112 5.45 5.32 -0.55
CA VAL A 112 5.29 6.69 -0.03
C VAL A 112 5.67 7.70 -1.10
N LYS A 113 6.82 7.50 -1.76
CA LYS A 113 7.29 8.37 -2.84
C LYS A 113 6.28 8.45 -3.98
N VAL A 114 5.77 7.33 -4.45
CA VAL A 114 4.75 7.27 -5.52
C VAL A 114 3.47 8.02 -5.14
N ALA A 115 2.98 7.84 -3.90
CA ALA A 115 1.78 8.54 -3.42
C ALA A 115 1.99 10.07 -3.36
N LEU A 116 3.15 10.51 -2.87
CA LEU A 116 3.52 11.94 -2.82
C LEU A 116 3.69 12.54 -4.22
N GLU A 117 4.34 11.83 -5.15
CA GLU A 117 4.49 12.26 -6.55
C GLU A 117 3.11 12.41 -7.21
N SER A 118 2.20 11.45 -7.00
CA SER A 118 0.83 11.52 -7.50
C SER A 118 0.06 12.71 -6.92
N GLY A 119 0.18 12.98 -5.61
CA GLY A 119 -0.41 14.15 -4.97
C GLY A 119 0.15 15.46 -5.52
N THR A 120 1.47 15.53 -5.73
CA THR A 120 2.15 16.69 -6.32
C THR A 120 1.68 16.95 -7.76
N GLU A 121 1.48 15.88 -8.54
CA GLU A 121 0.96 15.99 -9.90
C GLU A 121 -0.47 16.58 -9.93
N LEU A 122 -1.36 16.12 -9.03
CA LEU A 122 -2.70 16.66 -8.89
C LEU A 122 -2.68 18.18 -8.62
N VAL A 123 -1.85 18.62 -7.67
CA VAL A 123 -1.70 20.03 -7.34
C VAL A 123 -1.14 20.81 -8.52
N SER A 124 -0.12 20.28 -9.20
CA SER A 124 0.50 20.92 -10.37
C SER A 124 -0.49 21.12 -11.53
N LYS A 125 -1.30 20.10 -11.81
CA LYS A 125 -2.40 20.18 -12.79
C LYS A 125 -3.41 21.27 -12.40
N ARG A 126 -3.76 21.36 -11.13
CA ARG A 126 -4.68 22.40 -10.64
C ARG A 126 -4.12 23.80 -10.76
N VAL A 127 -2.84 23.98 -10.40
CA VAL A 127 -2.14 25.27 -10.58
C VAL A 127 -2.12 25.70 -12.05
N LYS A 128 -1.85 24.75 -12.97
CA LYS A 128 -1.89 25.01 -14.41
C LYS A 128 -3.30 25.44 -14.86
N ALA A 129 -4.33 24.73 -14.41
CA ALA A 129 -5.72 25.06 -14.73
C ALA A 129 -6.13 26.47 -14.23
N ILE A 130 -5.73 26.84 -13.02
CA ILE A 130 -5.99 28.19 -12.45
C ILE A 130 -5.29 29.25 -13.30
N LYS A 131 -4.01 29.06 -13.64
CA LYS A 131 -3.26 30.00 -14.49
C LYS A 131 -3.87 30.13 -15.88
N LEU A 132 -4.39 29.04 -16.44
CA LEU A 132 -5.09 29.08 -17.74
C LEU A 132 -6.41 29.84 -17.63
N ALA A 133 -7.20 29.60 -16.58
CA ALA A 133 -8.43 30.33 -16.35
C ALA A 133 -8.21 31.85 -16.20
N ASP A 134 -7.15 32.23 -15.50
CA ASP A 134 -6.81 33.64 -15.25
C ASP A 134 -6.36 34.37 -16.52
N LYS A 135 -5.63 33.68 -17.39
CA LYS A 135 -5.10 34.26 -18.65
C LYS A 135 -6.12 34.29 -19.78
N SER A 136 -7.14 33.43 -19.75
CA SER A 136 -8.14 33.30 -20.81
C SER A 136 -9.27 34.29 -20.63
N GLU A 137 -9.75 34.93 -21.71
CA GLU A 137 -10.95 35.76 -21.70
C GLU A 137 -12.21 35.03 -21.27
N PHE A 138 -12.26 33.72 -21.50
CA PHE A 138 -13.40 32.87 -21.18
C PHE A 138 -13.25 32.10 -19.84
N GLY A 139 -12.16 32.33 -19.11
CA GLY A 139 -11.94 31.80 -17.77
C GLY A 139 -12.06 30.29 -17.69
N TRP A 140 -12.85 29.80 -16.74
CA TRP A 140 -13.07 28.38 -16.52
C TRP A 140 -13.76 27.63 -17.68
N ALA A 141 -14.43 28.33 -18.57
CA ALA A 141 -14.99 27.71 -19.78
C ALA A 141 -13.87 27.17 -20.68
N THR A 142 -12.76 27.92 -20.82
CA THR A 142 -11.57 27.45 -21.53
C THR A 142 -10.93 26.25 -20.85
N VAL A 143 -10.81 26.25 -19.52
CA VAL A 143 -10.25 25.13 -18.76
C VAL A 143 -11.08 23.86 -18.97
N ASN A 144 -12.41 23.95 -18.93
CA ASN A 144 -13.27 22.80 -19.17
C ASN A 144 -13.09 22.23 -20.58
N GLU A 145 -12.94 23.07 -21.60
CA GLU A 145 -12.65 22.63 -22.97
C GLU A 145 -11.24 22.03 -23.11
N TYR A 146 -10.27 22.58 -22.39
CA TYR A 146 -8.90 22.08 -22.36
C TYR A 146 -8.83 20.69 -21.70
N LEU A 147 -9.54 20.48 -20.57
CA LEU A 147 -9.56 19.21 -19.85
C LEU A 147 -10.38 18.12 -20.59
N SER A 148 -11.37 18.50 -21.41
CA SER A 148 -12.16 17.56 -22.20
C SER A 148 -11.46 17.03 -23.45
N ASP A 149 -10.29 17.59 -23.82
CA ASP A 149 -9.52 17.18 -25.00
C ASP A 149 -8.46 16.15 -24.62
N GLU A 150 -8.84 14.87 -24.55
CA GLU A 150 -7.96 13.75 -24.14
C GLU A 150 -6.91 13.36 -25.19
N LEU A 151 -7.04 13.84 -26.45
CA LEU A 151 -6.27 13.37 -27.60
C LEU A 151 -4.98 14.16 -27.88
N ALA A 152 -4.66 15.21 -27.09
CA ALA A 152 -3.49 16.02 -27.34
C ALA A 152 -2.28 15.56 -26.52
N SER A 153 -1.22 15.15 -27.19
CA SER A 153 0.12 14.92 -26.62
C SER A 153 0.71 16.22 -26.06
N ASP A 154 1.56 16.12 -25.03
CA ASP A 154 2.20 17.28 -24.35
C ASP A 154 2.94 18.27 -25.28
N SER A 155 3.42 17.81 -26.44
CA SER A 155 4.12 18.64 -27.41
C SER A 155 3.26 19.72 -28.10
N ASP A 156 1.93 19.59 -28.04
CA ASP A 156 0.97 20.47 -28.70
C ASP A 156 0.10 21.30 -27.73
N ASP A 157 0.57 21.52 -26.51
CA ASP A 157 -0.20 22.17 -25.45
C ASP A 157 -0.70 23.58 -25.83
N VAL A 158 0.12 24.37 -26.53
CA VAL A 158 -0.28 25.71 -27.03
C VAL A 158 -1.44 25.62 -28.02
N LYS A 159 -1.38 24.66 -28.93
CA LYS A 159 -2.47 24.44 -29.90
C LYS A 159 -3.73 23.92 -29.22
N ARG A 160 -3.56 23.13 -28.16
CA ARG A 160 -4.66 22.61 -27.33
C ARG A 160 -5.36 23.76 -26.60
N ILE A 161 -4.62 24.66 -25.99
CA ILE A 161 -5.15 25.86 -25.34
C ILE A 161 -5.93 26.72 -26.33
N TYR A 162 -5.35 27.00 -27.49
CA TYR A 162 -6.01 27.80 -28.54
C TYR A 162 -7.30 27.17 -29.05
N ARG A 163 -7.33 25.84 -29.23
CA ARG A 163 -8.57 25.13 -29.62
C ARG A 163 -9.62 25.19 -28.52
N ALA A 164 -9.21 25.09 -27.25
CA ALA A 164 -10.10 25.18 -26.09
C ALA A 164 -10.74 26.55 -25.99
N GLU A 165 -9.97 27.64 -26.19
CA GLU A 165 -10.49 29.01 -26.22
C GLU A 165 -11.55 29.21 -27.32
N ARG A 166 -11.26 28.75 -28.54
CA ARG A 166 -12.25 28.83 -29.63
C ARG A 166 -13.52 28.04 -29.39
N ARG A 167 -13.43 26.89 -28.72
CA ARG A 167 -14.61 26.10 -28.32
C ARG A 167 -15.41 26.81 -27.23
N ALA A 168 -14.74 27.38 -26.23
CA ALA A 168 -15.36 28.13 -25.16
C ALA A 168 -16.10 29.35 -25.71
N GLU A 169 -15.45 30.13 -26.57
CA GLU A 169 -16.05 31.28 -27.27
C GLU A 169 -17.35 30.90 -28.01
N ARG A 170 -17.30 29.85 -28.83
CA ARG A 170 -18.47 29.38 -29.59
C ARG A 170 -19.63 28.97 -28.67
N LYS A 171 -19.36 28.32 -27.54
CA LYS A 171 -20.38 27.91 -26.57
C LYS A 171 -21.02 29.12 -25.90
N ILE A 172 -20.24 30.08 -25.42
CA ILE A 172 -20.73 31.29 -24.77
C ILE A 172 -21.54 32.14 -25.77
N ASN A 173 -21.08 32.31 -27.01
CA ASN A 173 -21.81 33.03 -28.02
C ASN A 173 -23.12 32.37 -28.44
N LYS A 174 -23.20 31.03 -28.41
CA LYS A 174 -24.42 30.28 -28.64
C LYS A 174 -25.43 30.45 -27.46
N GLU A 175 -24.94 30.49 -26.23
CA GLU A 175 -25.79 30.71 -25.05
C GLU A 175 -26.35 32.12 -24.99
N LYS A 176 -25.57 33.16 -25.38
CA LYS A 176 -26.00 34.56 -25.45
C LYS A 176 -27.08 34.80 -26.52
N ARG A 177 -27.21 33.95 -27.54
CA ARG A 177 -28.19 34.07 -28.61
C ARG A 177 -29.50 33.33 -28.35
N ARG A 178 -29.61 32.62 -27.24
CA ARG A 178 -30.83 31.95 -26.75
C ARG A 178 -31.56 32.77 -25.73
#